data_fd49d3c8bf3ee52e20e238b3b8fd2405
#
_entry.id   fd49d3c8bf3ee52e20e238b3b8fd2405
#
_cell.length_a   1.000
_cell.length_b   1.000
_cell.length_c   1.000
_cell.angle_alpha   90.00
_cell.angle_beta   90.00
_cell.angle_gamma   90.00
#
_symmetry.space_group_name_H-M   'P 1'
#
loop_
_entity.id
_entity.type
_entity.pdbx_description
1 polymer ?
#
loop_
_entity_poly.entity_id
_entity_poly.type
_entity_poly.pdbx_seq_one_letter_code
_entity_poly.pdbx_strand_id
1 'polypeptide(L)'
;VMHDAKSFTPTNGDVILSGHRTLQGSPFLRLNELNNGDIITLEWPGIGEVNYTVINKTIVEPTARINTQSNGTHIYLITCDPIGSTAHRLIIEGELSDVGPINDKIIQNNPHESYALIITTAFLVIGLIFSYFYPKDNRIYILAIVLIISAILFYFYLFPIDSNIIYEKILWLNGGM
;
A
#
# COMPACT_ATOMS: atom_id res chain seq x y z
N VAL A 1 -7.67 -0.93 1.10
CA VAL A 1 -8.41 -1.94 0.34
C VAL A 1 -9.69 -2.27 1.10
N MET A 2 -10.78 -2.44 0.40
CA MET A 2 -12.09 -2.74 0.99
C MET A 2 -12.59 -4.09 0.46
N HIS A 3 -12.99 -4.98 1.37
CA HIS A 3 -13.67 -6.23 1.03
C HIS A 3 -15.15 -5.95 0.74
N ASP A 4 -15.67 -6.46 -0.38
CA ASP A 4 -17.08 -6.28 -0.73
C ASP A 4 -17.96 -7.15 0.18
N ALA A 5 -18.98 -6.55 0.78
CA ALA A 5 -19.89 -7.26 1.70
C ALA A 5 -20.69 -8.39 1.04
N LYS A 6 -20.74 -8.43 -0.31
CA LYS A 6 -21.42 -9.48 -1.08
C LYS A 6 -20.49 -10.59 -1.53
N SER A 7 -19.19 -10.47 -1.25
CA SER A 7 -18.20 -11.50 -1.56
C SER A 7 -17.97 -12.41 -0.36
N PHE A 8 -17.34 -13.55 -0.62
CA PHE A 8 -17.03 -14.55 0.40
C PHE A 8 -15.63 -14.32 1.00
N THR A 9 -15.28 -15.09 2.01
CA THR A 9 -13.91 -15.18 2.51
C THR A 9 -13.12 -16.19 1.68
N PRO A 10 -11.79 -16.05 1.60
CA PRO A 10 -10.97 -17.08 0.98
C PRO A 10 -11.34 -18.47 1.50
N THR A 11 -11.26 -19.48 0.65
CA THR A 11 -11.68 -20.88 0.92
C THR A 11 -13.19 -21.15 1.01
N ASN A 12 -14.02 -20.11 1.16
CA ASN A 12 -15.49 -20.26 1.23
C ASN A 12 -16.22 -19.75 -0.03
N GLY A 13 -15.49 -19.22 -0.99
CA GLY A 13 -16.05 -18.70 -2.23
C GLY A 13 -15.22 -17.57 -2.83
N ASP A 14 -15.76 -16.93 -3.86
CA ASP A 14 -15.08 -15.85 -4.56
C ASP A 14 -14.92 -14.62 -3.70
N VAL A 15 -13.73 -14.02 -3.75
CA VAL A 15 -13.34 -12.82 -2.98
C VAL A 15 -13.33 -11.61 -3.90
N ILE A 16 -13.97 -10.51 -3.48
CA ILE A 16 -13.86 -9.20 -4.16
C ILE A 16 -13.18 -8.22 -3.24
N LEU A 17 -12.08 -7.65 -3.72
CA LEU A 17 -11.36 -6.56 -3.08
C LEU A 17 -11.34 -5.33 -3.97
N SER A 18 -11.83 -4.21 -3.44
CA SER A 18 -11.80 -2.92 -4.12
C SER A 18 -10.77 -1.99 -3.50
N GLY A 19 -10.07 -1.22 -4.31
CA GLY A 19 -9.08 -0.27 -3.84
C GLY A 19 -8.95 0.95 -4.74
N HIS A 20 -8.59 2.08 -4.12
CA HIS A 20 -8.30 3.29 -4.87
C HIS A 20 -7.01 3.16 -5.69
N ARG A 21 -7.03 3.77 -6.88
CA ARG A 21 -5.86 3.81 -7.74
C ARG A 21 -4.97 5.02 -7.44
N THR A 22 -5.55 6.14 -7.02
CA THR A 22 -4.84 7.42 -6.82
C THR A 22 -5.11 8.10 -5.48
N LEU A 23 -6.02 7.58 -4.67
CA LEU A 23 -6.43 8.18 -3.41
C LEU A 23 -6.11 7.24 -2.24
N GLN A 24 -6.01 7.80 -1.02
CA GLN A 24 -5.89 7.05 0.23
C GLN A 24 -4.76 5.99 0.21
N GLY A 25 -3.53 6.43 -0.10
CA GLY A 25 -2.37 5.55 -0.16
C GLY A 25 -2.26 4.75 -1.45
N SER A 26 -3.22 4.88 -2.37
CA SER A 26 -3.19 4.30 -3.73
C SER A 26 -2.83 2.80 -3.76
N PRO A 27 -3.50 1.94 -2.98
CA PRO A 27 -3.10 0.53 -2.82
C PRO A 27 -3.10 -0.24 -4.14
N PHE A 28 -3.89 0.21 -5.14
CA PHE A 28 -3.99 -0.42 -6.45
C PHE A 28 -3.44 0.45 -7.59
N LEU A 29 -2.50 1.37 -7.29
CA LEU A 29 -1.88 2.24 -8.29
C LEU A 29 -1.29 1.46 -9.46
N ARG A 30 -0.57 0.37 -9.15
CA ARG A 30 0.16 -0.46 -10.10
C ARG A 30 -0.57 -1.75 -10.51
N LEU A 31 -1.87 -1.86 -10.20
CA LEU A 31 -2.64 -3.07 -10.49
C LEU A 31 -2.63 -3.46 -11.98
N ASN A 32 -2.50 -2.45 -12.87
CA ASN A 32 -2.40 -2.66 -14.31
C ASN A 32 -1.10 -3.35 -14.78
N GLU A 33 -0.08 -3.42 -13.90
CA GLU A 33 1.20 -4.06 -14.24
C GLU A 33 1.16 -5.57 -14.08
N LEU A 34 0.17 -6.11 -13.34
CA LEU A 34 -0.03 -7.54 -13.21
C LEU A 34 -0.33 -8.20 -14.57
N ASN A 35 0.28 -9.36 -14.79
CA ASN A 35 0.13 -10.18 -15.96
C ASN A 35 -0.36 -11.58 -15.57
N ASN A 36 -0.89 -12.31 -16.53
CA ASN A 36 -1.29 -13.70 -16.30
C ASN A 36 -0.08 -14.52 -15.83
N GLY A 37 -0.28 -15.29 -14.76
CA GLY A 37 0.76 -16.06 -14.09
C GLY A 37 1.41 -15.38 -12.89
N ASP A 38 1.21 -14.08 -12.68
CA ASP A 38 1.67 -13.39 -11.47
C ASP A 38 0.90 -13.90 -10.23
N ILE A 39 1.54 -13.83 -9.07
CA ILE A 39 0.94 -14.29 -7.81
C ILE A 39 0.40 -13.09 -7.01
N ILE A 40 -0.84 -13.22 -6.57
CA ILE A 40 -1.49 -12.34 -5.59
C ILE A 40 -1.46 -13.06 -4.25
N THR A 41 -0.74 -12.51 -3.29
CA THR A 41 -0.72 -13.03 -1.92
C THR A 41 -1.67 -12.22 -1.04
N LEU A 42 -2.61 -12.88 -0.41
CA LEU A 42 -3.59 -12.30 0.50
C LEU A 42 -3.40 -12.90 1.89
N GLU A 43 -3.12 -12.05 2.86
CA GLU A 43 -3.15 -12.45 4.27
C GLU A 43 -4.55 -12.24 4.83
N TRP A 44 -5.14 -13.32 5.34
CA TRP A 44 -6.50 -13.25 5.85
C TRP A 44 -6.55 -13.72 7.32
N PRO A 45 -7.08 -12.89 8.24
CA PRO A 45 -7.21 -13.26 9.64
C PRO A 45 -8.00 -14.56 9.82
N GLY A 46 -7.41 -15.53 10.52
CA GLY A 46 -8.02 -16.82 10.80
C GLY A 46 -7.88 -17.89 9.70
N ILE A 47 -7.38 -17.53 8.51
CA ILE A 47 -7.10 -18.48 7.43
C ILE A 47 -5.60 -18.64 7.23
N GLY A 48 -4.85 -17.53 7.15
CA GLY A 48 -3.42 -17.52 6.86
C GLY A 48 -3.09 -16.77 5.58
N GLU A 49 -2.05 -17.21 4.90
CA GLU A 49 -1.63 -16.73 3.59
C GLU A 49 -2.37 -17.50 2.50
N VAL A 50 -3.03 -16.77 1.62
CA VAL A 50 -3.79 -17.33 0.50
C VAL A 50 -3.23 -16.79 -0.80
N ASN A 51 -2.73 -17.67 -1.65
CA ASN A 51 -2.11 -17.33 -2.91
C ASN A 51 -3.06 -17.59 -4.08
N TYR A 52 -3.18 -16.60 -4.96
CA TYR A 52 -3.95 -16.68 -6.19
C TYR A 52 -3.06 -16.40 -7.38
N THR A 53 -3.21 -17.17 -8.45
CA THR A 53 -2.52 -16.92 -9.72
C THR A 53 -3.40 -16.08 -10.62
N VAL A 54 -2.87 -14.98 -11.14
CA VAL A 54 -3.59 -14.12 -12.09
C VAL A 54 -3.89 -14.89 -13.37
N ILE A 55 -5.16 -14.95 -13.73
CA ILE A 55 -5.63 -15.65 -14.94
C ILE A 55 -6.20 -14.70 -15.98
N ASN A 56 -6.68 -13.52 -15.57
CA ASN A 56 -7.32 -12.60 -16.49
C ASN A 56 -7.19 -11.14 -16.04
N LYS A 57 -7.17 -10.23 -17.02
CA LYS A 57 -7.17 -8.78 -16.81
C LYS A 57 -8.13 -8.13 -17.81
N THR A 58 -9.16 -7.46 -17.30
CA THR A 58 -10.20 -6.83 -18.12
C THR A 58 -10.50 -5.40 -17.67
N ILE A 59 -10.93 -4.58 -18.61
CA ILE A 59 -11.46 -3.23 -18.37
C ILE A 59 -12.94 -3.26 -18.74
N VAL A 60 -13.77 -2.84 -17.79
CA VAL A 60 -15.22 -2.88 -17.92
C VAL A 60 -15.88 -1.56 -17.57
N GLU A 61 -17.15 -1.39 -17.91
CA GLU A 61 -17.94 -0.24 -17.50
C GLU A 61 -18.12 -0.17 -15.98
N PRO A 62 -18.28 1.02 -15.37
CA PRO A 62 -18.43 1.18 -13.93
C PRO A 62 -19.61 0.45 -13.33
N THR A 63 -20.61 0.15 -14.13
CA THR A 63 -21.84 -0.54 -13.75
C THR A 63 -21.77 -2.07 -13.89
N ALA A 64 -20.66 -2.60 -14.40
CA ALA A 64 -20.47 -4.04 -14.53
C ALA A 64 -20.54 -4.73 -13.16
N ARG A 65 -21.23 -5.88 -13.13
CA ARG A 65 -21.37 -6.67 -11.92
C ARG A 65 -20.55 -7.94 -12.03
N ILE A 66 -19.84 -8.27 -10.96
CA ILE A 66 -19.17 -9.57 -10.81
C ILE A 66 -20.14 -10.48 -10.07
N ASN A 67 -20.41 -11.64 -10.65
CA ASN A 67 -21.23 -12.66 -10.01
C ASN A 67 -20.30 -13.58 -9.21
N THR A 68 -20.36 -13.51 -7.91
CA THR A 68 -19.59 -14.36 -6.99
C THR A 68 -20.29 -15.68 -6.72
N GLN A 69 -19.52 -16.75 -6.56
CA GLN A 69 -20.01 -18.08 -6.25
C GLN A 69 -19.58 -18.50 -4.84
N SER A 70 -20.47 -19.13 -4.08
CA SER A 70 -20.21 -19.58 -2.71
C SER A 70 -19.22 -20.75 -2.59
N ASN A 71 -18.85 -21.38 -3.70
CA ASN A 71 -17.81 -22.40 -3.75
C ASN A 71 -16.76 -22.03 -4.80
N GLY A 72 -16.70 -20.75 -5.18
CA GLY A 72 -15.72 -20.23 -6.13
C GLY A 72 -14.33 -20.20 -5.52
N THR A 73 -13.34 -20.22 -6.38
CA THR A 73 -11.90 -20.18 -6.02
C THR A 73 -11.22 -18.93 -6.55
N HIS A 74 -11.99 -17.90 -6.90
CA HIS A 74 -11.47 -16.71 -7.56
C HIS A 74 -11.33 -15.54 -6.62
N ILE A 75 -10.36 -14.69 -6.93
CA ILE A 75 -10.23 -13.35 -6.38
C ILE A 75 -10.40 -12.32 -7.50
N TYR A 76 -11.13 -11.25 -7.21
CA TYR A 76 -11.31 -10.11 -8.09
C TYR A 76 -10.76 -8.86 -7.42
N LEU A 77 -9.69 -8.30 -7.97
CA LEU A 77 -9.14 -7.01 -7.55
C LEU A 77 -9.69 -5.92 -8.47
N ILE A 78 -10.38 -4.93 -7.89
CA ILE A 78 -11.09 -3.91 -8.65
C ILE A 78 -10.56 -2.53 -8.34
N THR A 79 -10.26 -1.76 -9.38
CA THR A 79 -9.88 -0.34 -9.25
C THR A 79 -10.42 0.49 -10.41
N CYS A 80 -10.27 1.81 -10.30
CA CYS A 80 -10.66 2.73 -11.36
C CYS A 80 -9.66 2.71 -12.53
N ASP A 81 -10.14 2.95 -13.75
CA ASP A 81 -9.34 3.08 -14.96
C ASP A 81 -9.92 4.17 -15.89
N PRO A 82 -9.06 4.97 -16.59
CA PRO A 82 -7.61 5.11 -16.39
C PRO A 82 -7.24 5.80 -15.07
N ILE A 83 -5.93 5.92 -14.79
CA ILE A 83 -5.43 6.59 -13.58
C ILE A 83 -6.02 8.02 -13.48
N GLY A 84 -6.59 8.35 -12.31
CA GLY A 84 -7.23 9.66 -12.07
C GLY A 84 -8.64 9.81 -12.66
N SER A 85 -9.20 8.77 -13.25
CA SER A 85 -10.55 8.75 -13.82
C SER A 85 -11.41 7.65 -13.21
N THR A 86 -12.72 7.83 -13.25
CA THR A 86 -13.71 6.84 -12.84
C THR A 86 -14.51 6.27 -14.01
N ALA A 87 -14.04 6.52 -15.26
CA ALA A 87 -14.75 6.16 -16.49
C ALA A 87 -14.96 4.64 -16.62
N HIS A 88 -13.97 3.86 -16.22
CA HIS A 88 -14.02 2.40 -16.28
C HIS A 88 -13.52 1.75 -14.99
N ARG A 89 -13.60 0.42 -14.93
CA ARG A 89 -13.01 -0.40 -13.87
C ARG A 89 -12.02 -1.38 -14.47
N LEU A 90 -10.80 -1.37 -13.92
CA LEU A 90 -9.83 -2.44 -14.14
C LEU A 90 -10.11 -3.55 -13.15
N ILE A 91 -10.26 -4.76 -13.66
CA ILE A 91 -10.50 -5.98 -12.89
C ILE A 91 -9.35 -6.93 -13.19
N ILE A 92 -8.67 -7.37 -12.13
CA ILE A 92 -7.73 -8.48 -12.16
C ILE A 92 -8.42 -9.68 -11.54
N GLU A 93 -8.46 -10.78 -12.26
CA GLU A 93 -9.02 -12.04 -11.81
C GLU A 93 -7.87 -13.02 -11.53
N GLY A 94 -7.88 -13.62 -10.35
CA GLY A 94 -6.93 -14.67 -9.96
C GLY A 94 -7.66 -15.92 -9.50
N GLU A 95 -7.07 -17.09 -9.75
CA GLU A 95 -7.55 -18.37 -9.28
C GLU A 95 -6.71 -18.85 -8.09
N LEU A 96 -7.37 -19.42 -7.08
CA LEU A 96 -6.74 -19.95 -5.88
C LEU A 96 -5.69 -21.01 -6.24
N SER A 97 -4.47 -20.80 -5.81
CA SER A 97 -3.36 -21.72 -6.09
C SER A 97 -2.82 -22.41 -4.84
N ASP A 98 -2.81 -21.73 -3.69
CA ASP A 98 -2.30 -22.31 -2.45
C ASP A 98 -2.86 -21.61 -1.22
N VAL A 99 -2.92 -22.33 -0.10
CA VAL A 99 -3.28 -21.82 1.23
C VAL A 99 -2.29 -22.33 2.25
N GLY A 100 -1.62 -21.43 2.94
CA GLY A 100 -0.57 -21.77 3.89
C GLY A 100 -0.56 -20.90 5.13
N PRO A 101 0.36 -21.17 6.07
CA PRO A 101 0.56 -20.28 7.21
C PRO A 101 1.13 -18.94 6.74
N ILE A 102 0.87 -17.88 7.51
CA ILE A 102 1.41 -16.53 7.21
C ILE A 102 2.94 -16.60 7.11
N ASN A 103 3.48 -16.11 6.01
CA ASN A 103 4.92 -16.07 5.79
C ASN A 103 5.49 -14.73 6.27
N ASP A 104 5.97 -14.68 7.49
CA ASP A 104 6.54 -13.48 8.11
C ASP A 104 7.67 -12.83 7.28
N LYS A 105 8.35 -13.60 6.42
CA LYS A 105 9.42 -13.07 5.54
C LYS A 105 8.88 -12.15 4.45
N ILE A 106 7.66 -12.37 3.96
CA ILE A 106 7.03 -11.51 2.95
C ILE A 106 6.65 -10.17 3.58
N ILE A 107 6.13 -10.20 4.82
CA ILE A 107 5.78 -9.00 5.58
C ILE A 107 7.02 -8.14 5.88
N GLN A 108 8.15 -8.79 6.22
CA GLN A 108 9.41 -8.11 6.55
C GLN A 108 10.14 -7.54 5.32
N ASN A 109 9.85 -8.06 4.13
CA ASN A 109 10.51 -7.61 2.90
C ASN A 109 9.81 -6.38 2.29
N ASN A 110 9.69 -5.31 3.07
CA ASN A 110 9.14 -4.05 2.58
C ASN A 110 10.15 -3.35 1.66
N PRO A 111 9.91 -3.25 0.33
CA PRO A 111 10.84 -2.59 -0.59
C PRO A 111 11.02 -1.09 -0.31
N HIS A 112 10.11 -0.49 0.47
CA HIS A 112 10.18 0.92 0.85
C HIS A 112 11.03 1.18 2.10
N GLU A 113 11.44 0.17 2.85
CA GLU A 113 12.26 0.32 4.05
C GLU A 113 13.61 0.99 3.71
N SER A 114 14.26 0.55 2.64
CA SER A 114 15.51 1.16 2.16
C SER A 114 15.35 2.62 1.72
N TYR A 115 14.18 3.02 1.19
CA TYR A 115 13.94 4.41 0.81
C TYR A 115 13.89 5.35 2.01
N ALA A 116 13.30 4.93 3.13
CA ALA A 116 13.27 5.73 4.35
C ALA A 116 14.68 6.03 4.88
N LEU A 117 15.55 5.02 4.86
CA LEU A 117 16.96 5.18 5.23
C LEU A 117 17.71 6.10 4.26
N ILE A 118 17.51 5.95 2.95
CA ILE A 118 18.12 6.78 1.92
C ILE A 118 17.70 8.25 2.09
N ILE A 119 16.40 8.51 2.28
CA ILE A 119 15.87 9.87 2.46
C ILE A 119 16.44 10.50 3.73
N THR A 120 16.45 9.77 4.84
CA THR A 120 17.00 10.26 6.13
C THR A 120 18.47 10.59 6.01
N THR A 121 19.26 9.71 5.39
CA THR A 121 20.70 9.92 5.19
C THR A 121 20.98 11.09 4.24
N ALA A 122 20.23 11.18 3.13
CA ALA A 122 20.34 12.28 2.18
C ALA A 122 20.03 13.63 2.85
N PHE A 123 18.95 13.70 3.64
CA PHE A 123 18.59 14.91 4.38
C PHE A 123 19.71 15.34 5.35
N LEU A 124 20.28 14.38 6.09
CA LEU A 124 21.38 14.67 7.01
C LEU A 124 22.61 15.21 6.27
N VAL A 125 23.05 14.54 5.20
CA VAL A 125 24.23 14.93 4.42
C VAL A 125 24.04 16.32 3.79
N ILE A 126 22.90 16.54 3.10
CA ILE A 126 22.59 17.83 2.47
C ILE A 126 22.49 18.93 3.53
N GLY A 127 21.84 18.65 4.66
CA GLY A 127 21.71 19.59 5.77
C GLY A 127 23.06 19.98 6.40
N LEU A 128 23.97 19.01 6.56
CA LEU A 128 25.33 19.28 7.05
C LEU A 128 26.12 20.13 6.05
N ILE A 129 26.06 19.84 4.76
CA ILE A 129 26.69 20.63 3.71
C ILE A 129 26.13 22.06 3.72
N PHE A 130 24.84 22.23 3.77
CA PHE A 130 24.18 23.52 3.86
C PHE A 130 24.62 24.30 5.10
N SER A 131 24.64 23.64 6.27
CA SER A 131 25.10 24.23 7.52
C SER A 131 26.58 24.70 7.44
N TYR A 132 27.42 23.95 6.72
CA TYR A 132 28.83 24.32 6.55
C TYR A 132 29.03 25.65 5.78
N PHE A 133 28.23 25.87 4.72
CA PHE A 133 28.29 27.08 3.91
C PHE A 133 27.49 28.26 4.48
N TYR A 134 26.69 28.02 5.53
CA TYR A 134 25.87 29.08 6.13
C TYR A 134 26.73 30.08 6.95
N PRO A 135 26.32 31.38 7.04
CA PRO A 135 27.02 32.39 7.83
C PRO A 135 27.26 31.96 9.28
N LYS A 136 28.45 32.28 9.81
CA LYS A 136 28.90 31.78 11.12
C LYS A 136 27.99 32.15 12.28
N ASP A 137 27.31 33.30 12.21
CA ASP A 137 26.48 33.82 13.30
C ASP A 137 25.25 32.93 13.58
N ASN A 138 24.69 32.31 12.56
CA ASN A 138 23.48 31.48 12.67
C ASN A 138 23.73 29.98 12.40
N ARG A 139 24.96 29.60 12.11
CA ARG A 139 25.35 28.24 11.75
C ARG A 139 24.96 27.21 12.78
N ILE A 140 25.10 27.53 14.07
CA ILE A 140 24.82 26.61 15.16
C ILE A 140 23.33 26.29 15.25
N TYR A 141 22.45 27.26 14.96
CA TYR A 141 20.98 27.03 14.94
C TYR A 141 20.56 26.14 13.78
N ILE A 142 21.13 26.38 12.59
CA ILE A 142 20.85 25.52 11.42
C ILE A 142 21.34 24.09 11.68
N LEU A 143 22.53 23.93 12.22
CA LEU A 143 23.07 22.61 12.58
C LEU A 143 22.18 21.90 13.59
N ALA A 144 21.72 22.58 14.63
CA ALA A 144 20.84 22.01 15.64
C ALA A 144 19.50 21.55 15.02
N ILE A 145 18.89 22.37 14.16
CA ILE A 145 17.65 22.01 13.46
C ILE A 145 17.85 20.78 12.59
N VAL A 146 18.92 20.73 11.79
CA VAL A 146 19.23 19.58 10.92
C VAL A 146 19.40 18.32 11.75
N LEU A 147 20.12 18.37 12.86
CA LEU A 147 20.33 17.21 13.73
C LEU A 147 19.03 16.73 14.40
N ILE A 148 18.20 17.66 14.89
CA ILE A 148 16.92 17.32 15.53
C ILE A 148 15.98 16.65 14.52
N ILE A 149 15.83 17.24 13.33
CA ILE A 149 14.96 16.66 12.29
C ILE A 149 15.49 15.29 11.83
N SER A 150 16.82 15.17 11.64
CA SER A 150 17.42 13.88 11.27
C SER A 150 17.21 12.81 12.35
N ALA A 151 17.31 13.18 13.63
CA ALA A 151 17.04 12.26 14.74
C ALA A 151 15.58 11.82 14.78
N ILE A 152 14.62 12.72 14.51
CA ILE A 152 13.20 12.41 14.41
C ILE A 152 12.94 11.45 13.25
N LEU A 153 13.50 11.73 12.05
CA LEU A 153 13.35 10.86 10.89
C LEU A 153 13.94 9.47 11.14
N PHE A 154 15.11 9.41 11.77
CA PHE A 154 15.76 8.15 12.13
C PHE A 154 14.96 7.38 13.19
N TYR A 155 14.35 8.07 14.16
CA TYR A 155 13.46 7.45 15.13
C TYR A 155 12.28 6.77 14.45
N PHE A 156 11.59 7.45 13.50
CA PHE A 156 10.47 6.86 12.76
C PHE A 156 10.88 5.76 11.77
N TYR A 157 12.14 5.77 11.32
CA TYR A 157 12.70 4.65 10.58
C TYR A 157 12.82 3.39 11.45
N LEU A 158 13.30 3.54 12.71
CA LEU A 158 13.44 2.41 13.65
C LEU A 158 12.10 1.96 14.24
N PHE A 159 11.15 2.88 14.41
CA PHE A 159 9.84 2.65 15.00
C PHE A 159 8.76 3.15 14.03
N PRO A 160 8.48 2.39 12.95
CA PRO A 160 7.49 2.81 11.97
C PRO A 160 6.10 2.88 12.60
N ILE A 161 5.38 3.97 12.32
CA ILE A 161 4.00 4.16 12.73
C ILE A 161 3.09 3.70 11.60
N ASP A 162 2.02 2.98 11.92
CA ASP A 162 0.99 2.59 10.97
C ASP A 162 0.39 3.84 10.31
N SER A 163 0.34 3.84 8.97
CA SER A 163 -0.21 4.93 8.18
C SER A 163 -1.66 5.26 8.52
N ASN A 164 -2.44 4.28 8.98
CA ASN A 164 -3.83 4.46 9.41
C ASN A 164 -3.90 5.39 10.62
N ILE A 165 -3.00 5.25 11.59
CA ILE A 165 -2.95 6.11 12.78
C ILE A 165 -2.68 7.57 12.40
N ILE A 166 -1.77 7.78 11.45
CA ILE A 166 -1.44 9.12 10.95
C ILE A 166 -2.65 9.69 10.20
N TYR A 167 -3.30 8.90 9.36
CA TYR A 167 -4.46 9.30 8.59
C TYR A 167 -5.65 9.69 9.49
N GLU A 168 -5.97 8.89 10.51
CA GLU A 168 -7.01 9.18 11.50
C GLU A 168 -6.72 10.49 12.27
N LYS A 169 -5.45 10.72 12.65
CA LYS A 169 -5.05 11.96 13.32
C LYS A 169 -5.19 13.19 12.42
N ILE A 170 -4.83 13.07 11.14
CA ILE A 170 -5.01 14.15 10.16
C ILE A 170 -6.49 14.44 9.92
N LEU A 171 -7.32 13.40 9.79
CA LEU A 171 -8.78 13.56 9.68
C LEU A 171 -9.35 14.29 10.91
N TRP A 172 -8.95 13.89 12.10
CA TRP A 172 -9.38 14.55 13.35
C TRP A 172 -8.97 16.04 13.37
N LEU A 173 -7.73 16.37 12.96
CA LEU A 173 -7.25 17.75 12.89
C LEU A 173 -8.03 18.60 11.88
N ASN A 174 -8.53 18.00 10.79
CA ASN A 174 -9.31 18.66 9.75
C ASN A 174 -10.82 18.67 10.03
N GLY A 175 -11.25 18.24 11.24
CA GLY A 175 -12.67 18.20 11.61
C GLY A 175 -13.48 17.07 10.97
N GLY A 176 -12.82 16.06 10.41
CA GLY A 176 -13.43 14.82 9.96
C GLY A 176 -13.67 13.89 11.17
N MET A 177 -14.92 13.48 11.39
CA MET A 177 -15.29 12.40 12.30
C MET A 177 -15.39 11.10 11.52
#